data_fab22cca03c5a35b7d03b1a77b15935b
#
_entry.id   fab22cca03c5a35b7d03b1a77b15935b
#
_cell.length_a   1.000
_cell.length_b   1.000
_cell.length_c   1.000
_cell.angle_alpha   90.00
_cell.angle_beta   90.00
_cell.angle_gamma   90.00
#
_symmetry.space_group_name_H-M   'P 1'
#
loop_
_entity.id
_entity.type
_entity.pdbx_description
1 polymer ?
#
loop_
_entity_poly.entity_id
_entity_poly.type
_entity_poly.pdbx_seq_one_letter_code
_entity_poly.pdbx_strand_id
1 'polypeptide(L)'
;MKPRDLIARASAWIAELRAQLPLGRRGERAAEKFLRRNAYRIVARNFRAAGAEIDLVAMDGDTLVFVEVKTRRSRDAGAPEEAVDERKQKQIRRAAEIFATRYRADDVTMRFDVIAVDASGERLEIELLRNAF
;
A
#
# COMPACT_ATOMS: atom_id res chain seq x y z
N MET A 1 31.15 -24.29 -1.40
CA MET A 1 30.50 -22.98 -1.63
C MET A 1 30.56 -22.17 -0.35
N LYS A 2 31.02 -20.93 -0.43
CA LYS A 2 31.11 -20.02 0.72
C LYS A 2 29.69 -19.56 1.15
N PRO A 3 29.43 -19.36 2.46
CA PRO A 3 28.12 -18.91 2.93
C PRO A 3 27.62 -17.62 2.27
N ARG A 4 28.52 -16.66 1.99
CA ARG A 4 28.15 -15.42 1.30
C ARG A 4 27.66 -15.65 -0.14
N ASP A 5 28.15 -16.70 -0.80
CA ASP A 5 27.73 -17.05 -2.16
C ASP A 5 26.30 -17.63 -2.17
N LEU A 6 25.95 -18.39 -1.13
CA LEU A 6 24.61 -18.90 -0.92
C LEU A 6 23.62 -17.77 -0.66
N ILE A 7 24.00 -16.78 0.17
CA ILE A 7 23.17 -15.62 0.47
C ILE A 7 22.94 -14.80 -0.80
N ALA A 8 23.98 -14.56 -1.58
CA ALA A 8 23.86 -13.82 -2.83
C ALA A 8 22.95 -14.53 -3.84
N ARG A 9 23.07 -15.86 -3.96
CA ARG A 9 22.19 -16.66 -4.83
C ARG A 9 20.74 -16.66 -4.35
N ALA A 10 20.53 -16.82 -3.05
CA ALA A 10 19.18 -16.76 -2.48
C ALA A 10 18.54 -15.39 -2.69
N SER A 11 19.31 -14.32 -2.49
CA SER A 11 18.85 -12.94 -2.74
C SER A 11 18.48 -12.70 -4.20
N ALA A 12 19.30 -13.19 -5.13
CA ALA A 12 19.05 -13.08 -6.57
C ALA A 12 17.79 -13.86 -6.96
N TRP A 13 17.64 -15.08 -6.45
CA TRP A 13 16.48 -15.92 -6.72
C TRP A 13 15.18 -15.30 -6.17
N ILE A 14 15.22 -14.76 -4.94
CA ILE A 14 14.09 -14.05 -4.34
C ILE A 14 13.72 -12.82 -5.18
N ALA A 15 14.70 -12.05 -5.63
CA ALA A 15 14.48 -10.89 -6.49
C ALA A 15 13.82 -11.29 -7.82
N GLU A 16 14.27 -12.39 -8.42
CA GLU A 16 13.69 -12.91 -9.64
C GLU A 16 12.24 -13.39 -9.44
N LEU A 17 11.97 -14.08 -8.37
CA LEU A 17 10.59 -14.47 -8.01
C LEU A 17 9.68 -13.27 -7.82
N ARG A 18 10.16 -12.22 -7.14
CA ARG A 18 9.41 -10.98 -6.95
C ARG A 18 9.11 -10.28 -8.28
N ALA A 19 10.06 -10.29 -9.20
CA ALA A 19 9.88 -9.70 -10.53
C ALA A 19 8.80 -10.40 -11.36
N GLN A 20 8.50 -11.67 -11.06
CA GLN A 20 7.45 -12.44 -11.71
C GLN A 20 6.05 -12.18 -11.15
N LEU A 21 5.92 -11.49 -10.03
CA LEU A 21 4.62 -11.17 -9.44
C LEU A 21 3.84 -10.21 -10.33
N PRO A 22 2.50 -10.30 -10.33
CA PRO A 22 1.66 -9.29 -10.99
C PRO A 22 2.02 -7.89 -10.52
N LEU A 23 1.94 -6.92 -11.42
CA LEU A 23 2.35 -5.54 -11.17
C LEU A 23 1.67 -4.94 -9.93
N GLY A 24 0.37 -5.17 -9.76
CA GLY A 24 -0.38 -4.68 -8.60
C GLY A 24 0.20 -5.17 -7.27
N ARG A 25 0.55 -6.45 -7.17
CA ARG A 25 1.17 -7.02 -5.97
C ARG A 25 2.58 -6.50 -5.74
N ARG A 26 3.34 -6.29 -6.80
CA ARG A 26 4.67 -5.66 -6.71
C ARG A 26 4.55 -4.25 -6.15
N GLY A 27 3.57 -3.49 -6.62
CA GLY A 27 3.28 -2.15 -6.13
C GLY A 27 2.89 -2.15 -4.65
N GLU A 28 2.00 -3.04 -4.24
CA GLU A 28 1.58 -3.16 -2.84
C GLU A 28 2.74 -3.52 -1.91
N ARG A 29 3.62 -4.42 -2.32
CA ARG A 29 4.81 -4.78 -1.56
C ARG A 29 5.81 -3.63 -1.46
N ALA A 30 6.02 -2.92 -2.55
CA ALA A 30 6.88 -1.73 -2.56
C ALA A 30 6.31 -0.64 -1.65
N ALA A 31 4.99 -0.44 -1.67
CA ALA A 31 4.31 0.49 -0.79
C ALA A 31 4.47 0.13 0.67
N GLU A 32 4.29 -1.14 1.03
CA GLU A 32 4.49 -1.63 2.40
C GLU A 32 5.91 -1.38 2.89
N LYS A 33 6.90 -1.71 2.08
CA LYS A 33 8.31 -1.50 2.40
C LYS A 33 8.62 -0.02 2.59
N PHE A 34 8.06 0.83 1.75
CA PHE A 34 8.18 2.28 1.87
C PHE A 34 7.60 2.77 3.20
N LEU A 35 6.41 2.33 3.55
CA LEU A 35 5.76 2.71 4.81
C LEU A 35 6.59 2.28 6.01
N ARG A 36 7.07 1.05 6.03
CA ARG A 36 7.93 0.55 7.12
C ARG A 36 9.21 1.36 7.27
N ARG A 37 9.84 1.76 6.17
CA ARG A 37 11.03 2.61 6.18
C ARG A 37 10.76 4.01 6.71
N ASN A 38 9.51 4.45 6.63
CA ASN A 38 9.06 5.75 7.12
C ASN A 38 8.35 5.66 8.48
N ALA A 39 8.69 4.63 9.25
CA ALA A 39 8.23 4.40 10.62
C ALA A 39 6.73 4.12 10.77
N TYR A 40 6.05 3.73 9.71
CA TYR A 40 4.68 3.19 9.80
C TYR A 40 4.71 1.74 10.25
N ARG A 41 3.75 1.35 11.06
CA ARG A 41 3.55 -0.06 11.43
C ARG A 41 2.38 -0.62 10.63
N ILE A 42 2.61 -1.70 9.90
CA ILE A 42 1.56 -2.36 9.13
C ILE A 42 0.68 -3.17 10.06
N VAL A 43 -0.61 -2.90 10.02
CA VAL A 43 -1.63 -3.54 10.88
C VAL A 43 -2.37 -4.62 10.12
N ALA A 44 -2.73 -4.36 8.87
CA ALA A 44 -3.47 -5.31 8.04
C ALA A 44 -3.21 -5.09 6.56
N ARG A 45 -3.46 -6.12 5.77
CA ARG A 45 -3.36 -6.10 4.31
C ARG A 45 -4.66 -6.60 3.71
N ASN A 46 -5.05 -6.01 2.59
CA ASN A 46 -6.18 -6.47 1.79
C ASN A 46 -7.45 -6.68 2.61
N PHE A 47 -7.78 -5.69 3.42
CA PHE A 47 -8.99 -5.72 4.24
C PHE A 47 -10.22 -5.47 3.37
N ARG A 48 -11.16 -6.39 3.39
CA ARG A 48 -12.39 -6.30 2.60
C ARG A 48 -13.62 -6.15 3.48
N ALA A 49 -14.42 -5.13 3.18
CA ALA A 49 -15.72 -4.90 3.83
C ALA A 49 -16.53 -3.92 2.99
N ALA A 50 -17.86 -3.98 3.09
CA ALA A 50 -18.79 -3.04 2.44
C ALA A 50 -18.56 -2.88 0.93
N GLY A 51 -18.12 -3.94 0.25
CA GLY A 51 -17.85 -3.91 -1.18
C GLY A 51 -16.54 -3.22 -1.58
N ALA A 52 -15.71 -2.84 -0.61
CA ALA A 52 -14.41 -2.23 -0.84
C ALA A 52 -13.27 -3.12 -0.35
N GLU A 53 -12.09 -2.91 -0.93
CA GLU A 53 -10.84 -3.48 -0.45
C GLU A 53 -9.90 -2.33 -0.09
N ILE A 54 -9.36 -2.40 1.12
CA ILE A 54 -8.32 -1.47 1.58
C ILE A 54 -6.98 -2.21 1.47
N ASP A 55 -6.09 -1.70 0.64
CA ASP A 55 -4.84 -2.39 0.33
C ASP A 55 -3.95 -2.56 1.54
N LEU A 56 -3.76 -1.50 2.31
CA LEU A 56 -2.96 -1.52 3.54
C LEU A 56 -3.64 -0.72 4.64
N VAL A 57 -3.54 -1.22 5.86
CA VAL A 57 -3.90 -0.49 7.07
C VAL A 57 -2.65 -0.39 7.92
N ALA A 58 -2.31 0.82 8.34
CA ALA A 58 -1.08 1.08 9.07
C ALA A 58 -1.28 2.08 10.21
N MET A 59 -0.36 2.09 11.14
CA MET A 59 -0.28 3.12 12.17
C MET A 59 0.85 4.09 11.84
N ASP A 60 0.53 5.36 11.79
CA ASP A 60 1.47 6.46 11.76
C ASP A 60 1.41 7.17 13.11
N GLY A 61 2.31 6.79 14.03
CA GLY A 61 2.17 7.18 15.42
C GLY A 61 0.85 6.71 15.98
N ASP A 62 0.01 7.64 16.43
CA ASP A 62 -1.31 7.35 17.00
C ASP A 62 -2.46 7.43 15.96
N THR A 63 -2.13 7.68 14.70
CA THR A 63 -3.12 7.77 13.62
C THR A 63 -3.24 6.46 12.88
N LEU A 64 -4.48 5.98 12.74
CA LEU A 64 -4.80 4.81 11.94
C LEU A 64 -4.96 5.26 10.49
N VAL A 65 -4.13 4.73 9.61
CA VAL A 65 -4.05 5.15 8.21
C VAL A 65 -4.54 4.03 7.31
N PHE A 66 -5.51 4.36 6.47
CA PHE A 66 -6.02 3.46 5.43
C PHE A 66 -5.41 3.89 4.11
N VAL A 67 -4.72 2.96 3.46
CA VAL A 67 -3.88 3.27 2.31
C VAL A 67 -4.40 2.56 1.06
N GLU A 68 -4.68 3.33 0.04
CA GLU A 68 -4.93 2.84 -1.32
C GLU A 68 -3.61 2.88 -2.10
N VAL A 69 -3.23 1.76 -2.67
CA VAL A 69 -2.02 1.66 -3.51
C VAL A 69 -2.42 1.67 -4.97
N LYS A 70 -1.90 2.62 -5.72
CA LYS A 70 -2.15 2.73 -7.15
C LYS A 70 -0.85 2.59 -7.92
N THR A 71 -0.72 1.51 -8.67
CA THR A 71 0.44 1.24 -9.49
C THR A 71 0.13 1.54 -10.95
N ARG A 72 1.02 2.28 -11.61
CA ARG A 72 0.86 2.69 -13.01
C ARG A 72 2.15 2.49 -13.78
N ARG A 73 2.02 2.07 -15.03
CA ARG A 73 3.13 1.95 -15.99
C ARG A 73 3.31 3.21 -16.84
N SER A 74 2.32 4.09 -16.85
CA SER A 74 2.29 5.29 -17.66
C SER A 74 1.81 6.46 -16.82
N ARG A 75 2.42 7.63 -17.04
CA ARG A 75 2.01 8.90 -16.40
C ARG A 75 0.76 9.50 -17.05
N ASP A 76 0.32 8.97 -18.18
CA ASP A 76 -0.80 9.51 -18.95
C ASP A 76 -2.17 9.21 -18.35
N ALA A 77 -2.23 8.45 -17.27
CA ALA A 77 -3.46 7.98 -16.66
C ALA A 77 -4.09 8.92 -15.61
N GLY A 78 -3.67 10.21 -15.58
CA GLY A 78 -4.15 11.21 -14.62
C GLY A 78 -3.44 11.19 -13.28
N ALA A 79 -3.82 12.07 -12.36
CA ALA A 79 -3.25 12.13 -11.02
C ALA A 79 -3.66 10.89 -10.19
N PRO A 80 -2.77 10.37 -9.31
CA PRO A 80 -3.09 9.19 -8.49
C PRO A 80 -4.33 9.37 -7.61
N GLU A 81 -4.53 10.54 -7.03
CA GLU A 81 -5.69 10.85 -6.19
C GLU A 81 -7.00 10.81 -6.97
N GLU A 82 -7.00 11.08 -8.28
CA GLU A 82 -8.17 10.98 -9.15
C GLU A 82 -8.65 9.55 -9.35
N ALA A 83 -7.81 8.56 -9.06
CA ALA A 83 -8.17 7.15 -9.15
C ALA A 83 -9.17 6.72 -8.08
N VAL A 84 -9.34 7.54 -7.04
CA VAL A 84 -10.28 7.31 -5.94
C VAL A 84 -11.42 8.31 -6.06
N ASP A 85 -12.45 7.98 -6.84
CA ASP A 85 -13.63 8.82 -7.01
C ASP A 85 -14.49 8.86 -5.74
N GLU A 86 -15.51 9.73 -5.71
CA GLU A 86 -16.37 9.90 -4.53
C GLU A 86 -17.07 8.62 -4.09
N ARG A 87 -17.50 7.79 -5.03
CA ARG A 87 -18.14 6.52 -4.72
C ARG A 87 -17.17 5.57 -4.02
N LYS A 88 -15.96 5.46 -4.54
CA LYS A 88 -14.91 4.63 -3.96
C LYS A 88 -14.48 5.16 -2.60
N GLN A 89 -14.37 6.48 -2.44
CA GLN A 89 -14.09 7.12 -1.15
C GLN A 89 -15.12 6.74 -0.09
N LYS A 90 -16.40 6.80 -0.42
CA LYS A 90 -17.48 6.41 0.51
C LYS A 90 -17.39 4.95 0.91
N GLN A 91 -17.11 4.07 -0.05
CA GLN A 91 -16.93 2.64 0.21
C GLN A 91 -15.74 2.37 1.13
N ILE A 92 -14.61 3.04 0.87
CA ILE A 92 -13.39 2.91 1.68
C ILE A 92 -13.63 3.44 3.09
N ARG A 93 -14.27 4.59 3.23
CA ARG A 93 -14.61 5.15 4.55
C ARG A 93 -15.50 4.23 5.36
N ARG A 94 -16.47 3.61 4.71
CA ARG A 94 -17.36 2.63 5.36
C ARG A 94 -16.59 1.37 5.78
N ALA A 95 -15.73 0.86 4.93
CA ALA A 95 -14.86 -0.27 5.26
C ALA A 95 -13.93 0.06 6.43
N ALA A 96 -13.41 1.29 6.47
CA ALA A 96 -12.56 1.77 7.56
C ALA A 96 -13.32 1.82 8.90
N GLU A 97 -14.56 2.28 8.90
CA GLU A 97 -15.41 2.28 10.10
C GLU A 97 -15.66 0.85 10.60
N ILE A 98 -15.91 -0.08 9.69
CA ILE A 98 -16.09 -1.50 10.03
C ILE A 98 -14.80 -2.05 10.64
N PHE A 99 -13.65 -1.71 10.07
CA PHE A 99 -12.35 -2.10 10.63
C PHE A 99 -12.17 -1.58 12.05
N ALA A 100 -12.40 -0.27 12.24
CA ALA A 100 -12.22 0.38 13.53
C ALA A 100 -13.14 -0.23 14.60
N THR A 101 -14.40 -0.49 14.28
CA THR A 101 -15.35 -1.13 15.19
C THR A 101 -14.91 -2.55 15.55
N ARG A 102 -14.50 -3.33 14.54
CA ARG A 102 -14.06 -4.73 14.74
C ARG A 102 -12.84 -4.82 15.67
N TYR A 103 -11.92 -3.91 15.54
CA TYR A 103 -10.67 -3.90 16.31
C TYR A 103 -10.67 -2.90 17.46
N ARG A 104 -11.84 -2.36 17.83
CA ARG A 104 -12.04 -1.42 18.95
C ARG A 104 -11.16 -0.18 18.87
N ALA A 105 -11.04 0.36 17.67
CA ALA A 105 -10.24 1.56 17.37
C ALA A 105 -11.13 2.76 17.02
N ASP A 106 -12.36 2.80 17.51
CA ASP A 106 -13.34 3.83 17.17
C ASP A 106 -12.95 5.24 17.65
N ASP A 107 -12.14 5.32 18.69
CA ASP A 107 -11.65 6.56 19.28
C ASP A 107 -10.31 7.01 18.71
N VAL A 108 -9.74 6.26 17.77
CA VAL A 108 -8.46 6.56 17.15
C VAL A 108 -8.66 7.49 15.97
N THR A 109 -7.78 8.48 15.84
CA THR A 109 -7.76 9.35 14.66
C THR A 109 -7.49 8.54 13.40
N MET A 110 -8.29 8.78 12.36
CA MET A 110 -8.15 8.10 11.07
C MET A 110 -7.67 9.06 9.98
N ARG A 111 -6.91 8.51 9.05
CA ARG A 111 -6.45 9.23 7.87
C ARG A 111 -6.52 8.32 6.65
N PHE A 112 -6.79 8.89 5.49
CA PHE A 112 -6.88 8.17 4.22
C PHE A 112 -5.79 8.66 3.28
N ASP A 113 -4.85 7.80 2.96
CA ASP A 113 -3.69 8.10 2.14
C ASP A 113 -3.73 7.31 0.83
N VAL A 114 -3.09 7.86 -0.18
CA VAL A 114 -2.85 7.15 -1.44
C VAL A 114 -1.35 7.03 -1.64
N ILE A 115 -0.90 5.84 -1.99
CA ILE A 115 0.46 5.62 -2.45
C ILE A 115 0.43 5.39 -3.95
N ALA A 116 1.09 6.27 -4.67
CA ALA A 116 1.31 6.13 -6.10
C ALA A 116 2.63 5.40 -6.34
N VAL A 117 2.56 4.30 -7.08
CA VAL A 117 3.74 3.55 -7.49
C VAL A 117 3.91 3.73 -9.00
N ASP A 118 4.97 4.39 -9.40
CA ASP A 118 5.32 4.60 -10.80
C ASP A 118 6.23 3.47 -11.27
N ALA A 119 5.73 2.66 -12.18
CA ALA A 119 6.43 1.53 -12.76
C ALA A 119 6.82 1.79 -14.23
N SER A 120 6.88 3.06 -14.64
CA SER A 120 7.22 3.43 -16.02
C SER A 120 8.71 3.29 -16.35
N GLY A 121 9.58 3.35 -15.35
CA GLY A 121 11.02 3.20 -15.49
C GLY A 121 11.52 1.81 -15.05
N GLU A 122 12.82 1.65 -14.95
CA GLU A 122 13.46 0.41 -14.52
C GLU A 122 13.23 0.13 -13.02
N ARG A 123 13.09 1.18 -12.22
CA ARG A 123 12.83 1.10 -10.78
C ARG A 123 11.46 1.64 -10.47
N LEU A 124 10.83 1.04 -9.47
CA LEU A 124 9.59 1.59 -8.93
C LEU A 124 9.88 2.86 -8.15
N GLU A 125 9.16 3.93 -8.48
CA GLU A 125 9.20 5.19 -7.73
C GLU A 125 7.90 5.32 -6.94
N ILE A 126 8.01 5.78 -5.71
CA ILE A 126 6.88 5.84 -4.78
C ILE A 126 6.65 7.26 -4.31
N GLU A 127 5.39 7.68 -4.37
CA GLU A 127 4.92 8.94 -3.83
C GLU A 127 3.80 8.68 -2.83
N LEU A 128 3.93 9.23 -1.63
CA LEU A 128 2.90 9.17 -0.60
C LEU A 128 2.09 10.46 -0.61
N LEU A 129 0.79 10.33 -0.83
CA LEU A 129 -0.17 11.41 -0.80
C LEU A 129 -0.97 11.29 0.50
N ARG A 130 -0.55 12.02 1.52
CA ARG A 130 -1.22 12.02 2.81
C ARG A 130 -2.54 12.77 2.74
N ASN A 131 -3.52 12.24 3.46
CA ASN A 131 -4.83 12.90 3.56
C ASN A 131 -5.43 13.17 2.18
N ALA A 132 -5.39 12.16 1.33
CA ALA A 132 -5.78 12.28 -0.07
C ALA A 132 -7.30 12.45 -0.27
N PHE A 133 -8.08 12.04 0.73
CA PHE A 133 -9.54 12.24 0.72
C PHE A 133 -10.17 12.18 2.12
#